data_d0fe5f1913553b916b470a67a0a109ee
#
_entry.id   d0fe5f1913553b916b470a67a0a109ee
#
_cell.length_a   1.000
_cell.length_b   1.000
_cell.length_c   1.000
_cell.angle_alpha   90.00
_cell.angle_beta   90.00
_cell.angle_gamma   90.00
#
_symmetry.space_group_name_H-M   'P 1'
#
loop_
_entity.id
_entity.type
_entity.pdbx_description
1 polymer ?
#
loop_
_entity_poly.entity_id
_entity_poly.type
_entity_poly.pdbx_seq_one_letter_code
_entity_poly.pdbx_strand_id
1 'polypeptide(L)'
;MELTPMQKQYMEIKQKHPKEILFFRLGDFYEMFFEDAAVVSRELGLTLTSRSGDVNKNPMCGVPYHAVDGYLAKLVAKGYRVAIAEQIGDPKAKGLTKREVVKVVTPGTILEEGALKAAQNNYIALIYEQDKELVLAGADISTGECFYGIYKGSDSLQVLCDELYRLMLPEILILGQ
;
A
#
# COMPACT_ATOMS: atom_id res chain seq x y z
N MET A 1 14.63 6.60 -24.96
CA MET A 1 13.21 6.89 -25.28
C MET A 1 12.77 8.04 -24.41
N GLU A 2 12.21 9.10 -24.97
CA GLU A 2 11.72 10.21 -24.17
C GLU A 2 10.38 9.83 -23.50
N LEU A 3 10.33 9.99 -22.18
CA LEU A 3 9.09 9.81 -21.41
C LEU A 3 8.11 10.94 -21.75
N THR A 4 6.84 10.60 -21.89
CA THR A 4 5.78 11.60 -22.02
C THR A 4 5.68 12.46 -20.75
N PRO A 5 5.11 13.67 -20.79
CA PRO A 5 4.92 14.50 -19.59
C PRO A 5 4.18 13.76 -18.45
N MET A 6 3.19 12.93 -18.79
CA MET A 6 2.45 12.11 -17.86
C MET A 6 3.34 11.04 -17.21
N GLN A 7 4.16 10.33 -18.01
CA GLN A 7 5.08 9.32 -17.50
C GLN A 7 6.18 9.93 -16.62
N LYS A 8 6.64 11.15 -16.93
CA LYS A 8 7.57 11.89 -16.06
C LYS A 8 6.92 12.15 -14.69
N GLN A 9 5.68 12.66 -14.67
CA GLN A 9 4.94 12.87 -13.42
C GLN A 9 4.76 11.57 -12.62
N TYR A 10 4.44 10.45 -13.29
CA TYR A 10 4.37 9.13 -12.67
C TYR A 10 5.70 8.76 -11.98
N MET A 11 6.81 8.90 -12.69
CA MET A 11 8.13 8.56 -12.16
C MET A 11 8.55 9.46 -11.00
N GLU A 12 8.22 10.75 -11.05
CA GLU A 12 8.48 11.69 -9.94
C GLU A 12 7.74 11.29 -8.65
N ILE A 13 6.48 10.85 -8.78
CA ILE A 13 5.71 10.35 -7.65
C ILE A 13 6.28 9.02 -7.17
N LYS A 14 6.59 8.10 -8.11
CA LYS A 14 7.15 6.78 -7.78
C LYS A 14 8.47 6.86 -7.03
N GLN A 15 9.33 7.84 -7.35
CA GLN A 15 10.58 8.07 -6.62
C GLN A 15 10.38 8.40 -5.14
N LYS A 16 9.26 9.04 -4.79
CA LYS A 16 8.88 9.34 -3.40
C LYS A 16 8.22 8.14 -2.71
N HIS A 17 7.71 7.20 -3.48
CA HIS A 17 7.01 6.00 -3.01
C HIS A 17 7.61 4.73 -3.63
N PRO A 18 8.92 4.47 -3.43
CA PRO A 18 9.63 3.40 -4.15
C PRO A 18 9.15 2.00 -3.78
N LYS A 19 8.62 1.82 -2.58
CA LYS A 19 8.16 0.51 -2.04
C LYS A 19 6.69 0.22 -2.30
N GLU A 20 5.90 1.25 -2.62
CA GLU A 20 4.46 1.15 -2.86
C GLU A 20 4.19 0.93 -4.36
N ILE A 21 3.22 0.11 -4.69
CA ILE A 21 2.64 0.06 -6.04
C ILE A 21 1.86 1.36 -6.26
N LEU A 22 2.15 2.10 -7.32
CA LEU A 22 1.50 3.38 -7.57
C LEU A 22 0.26 3.21 -8.46
N PHE A 23 -0.91 3.43 -7.89
CA PHE A 23 -2.19 3.57 -8.59
C PHE A 23 -2.38 5.01 -9.00
N PHE A 24 -2.25 5.30 -10.29
CA PHE A 24 -2.19 6.64 -10.82
C PHE A 24 -3.48 6.98 -11.57
N ARG A 25 -4.28 7.92 -11.07
CA ARG A 25 -5.57 8.28 -11.62
C ARG A 25 -5.46 8.88 -13.01
N LEU A 26 -6.15 8.30 -13.99
CA LEU A 26 -6.27 8.77 -15.37
C LEU A 26 -7.70 8.61 -15.85
N GLY A 27 -8.47 9.70 -15.78
CA GLY A 27 -9.91 9.66 -16.09
C GLY A 27 -10.64 8.68 -15.17
N ASP A 28 -11.31 7.68 -15.74
CA ASP A 28 -12.08 6.68 -15.01
C ASP A 28 -11.29 5.44 -14.61
N PHE A 29 -9.96 5.49 -14.73
CA PHE A 29 -9.08 4.38 -14.37
C PHE A 29 -8.00 4.80 -13.38
N TYR A 30 -7.52 3.81 -12.62
CA TYR A 30 -6.18 3.83 -12.07
C TYR A 30 -5.28 3.02 -12.98
N GLU A 31 -4.25 3.66 -13.50
CA GLU A 31 -3.27 3.02 -14.37
C GLU A 31 -1.93 2.85 -13.62
N MET A 32 -1.31 1.72 -13.84
CA MET A 32 0.03 1.39 -13.37
C MET A 32 0.94 1.27 -14.57
N PHE A 33 2.20 1.68 -14.40
CA PHE A 33 3.20 1.68 -15.47
C PHE A 33 4.46 0.94 -15.04
N PHE A 34 5.25 0.53 -16.02
CA PHE A 34 6.57 -0.08 -15.85
C PHE A 34 6.52 -1.32 -14.94
N GLU A 35 7.37 -1.35 -13.92
CA GLU A 35 7.47 -2.47 -12.99
C GLU A 35 6.16 -2.69 -12.20
N ASP A 36 5.52 -1.61 -11.76
CA ASP A 36 4.23 -1.72 -11.05
C ASP A 36 3.18 -2.40 -11.91
N ALA A 37 3.12 -2.09 -13.22
CA ALA A 37 2.20 -2.74 -14.14
C ALA A 37 2.50 -4.24 -14.29
N ALA A 38 3.76 -4.62 -14.39
CA ALA A 38 4.15 -6.02 -14.50
C ALA A 38 3.78 -6.81 -13.24
N VAL A 39 4.02 -6.23 -12.06
CA VAL A 39 3.64 -6.83 -10.77
C VAL A 39 2.13 -6.98 -10.68
N VAL A 40 1.36 -5.90 -10.89
CA VAL A 40 -0.10 -5.91 -10.73
C VAL A 40 -0.77 -6.83 -11.75
N SER A 41 -0.30 -6.83 -13.00
CA SER A 41 -0.80 -7.74 -14.05
C SER A 41 -0.64 -9.20 -13.61
N ARG A 42 0.53 -9.59 -13.09
CA ARG A 42 0.79 -10.94 -12.60
C ARG A 42 -0.07 -11.30 -11.40
N GLU A 43 -0.13 -10.40 -10.39
CA GLU A 43 -0.81 -10.69 -9.12
C GLU A 43 -2.32 -10.72 -9.22
N LEU A 44 -2.90 -9.95 -10.13
CA LEU A 44 -4.35 -9.80 -10.28
C LEU A 44 -4.89 -10.44 -11.57
N GLY A 45 -4.02 -10.99 -12.43
CA GLY A 45 -4.44 -11.58 -13.70
C GLY A 45 -4.93 -10.53 -14.70
N LEU A 46 -4.43 -9.29 -14.64
CA LEU A 46 -4.82 -8.23 -15.57
C LEU A 46 -4.02 -8.30 -16.85
N THR A 47 -4.64 -7.88 -17.95
CA THR A 47 -3.95 -7.78 -19.23
C THR A 47 -2.88 -6.70 -19.18
N LEU A 48 -1.63 -7.10 -19.46
CA LEU A 48 -0.54 -6.16 -19.65
C LEU A 48 -0.59 -5.62 -21.08
N THR A 49 -0.59 -4.30 -21.22
CA THR A 49 -0.69 -3.59 -22.50
C THR A 49 0.36 -2.48 -22.59
N SER A 50 0.30 -1.67 -23.65
CA SER A 50 1.15 -0.49 -23.80
C SER A 50 0.46 0.55 -24.67
N ARG A 51 0.57 1.82 -24.30
CA ARG A 51 0.09 2.93 -25.13
C ARG A 51 0.90 3.14 -26.41
N SER A 52 2.16 2.69 -26.41
CA SER A 52 3.06 2.81 -27.57
C SER A 52 3.07 1.56 -28.47
N GLY A 53 2.27 0.54 -28.12
CA GLY A 53 2.24 -0.73 -28.84
C GLY A 53 3.37 -1.70 -28.48
N ASP A 54 4.39 -1.26 -27.75
CA ASP A 54 5.51 -2.10 -27.31
C ASP A 54 5.45 -2.34 -25.79
N VAL A 55 4.84 -3.46 -25.41
CA VAL A 55 4.62 -3.86 -24.00
C VAL A 55 5.97 -4.07 -23.28
N ASN A 56 7.01 -4.48 -23.98
CA ASN A 56 8.33 -4.71 -23.37
C ASN A 56 9.02 -3.42 -22.95
N LYS A 57 8.72 -2.32 -23.62
CA LYS A 57 9.35 -1.01 -23.33
C LYS A 57 8.56 -0.17 -22.36
N ASN A 58 7.22 -0.16 -22.50
CA ASN A 58 6.33 0.68 -21.70
C ASN A 58 5.10 -0.13 -21.24
N PRO A 59 5.29 -1.15 -20.39
CA PRO A 59 4.17 -1.93 -19.89
C PRO A 59 3.22 -1.05 -19.08
N MET A 60 1.93 -1.29 -19.25
CA MET A 60 0.88 -0.69 -18.44
C MET A 60 -0.26 -1.67 -18.22
N CYS A 61 -0.95 -1.52 -17.14
CA CYS A 61 -2.26 -2.11 -16.88
C CYS A 61 -3.13 -1.11 -16.12
N GLY A 62 -4.42 -1.38 -16.02
CA GLY A 62 -5.32 -0.46 -15.33
C GLY A 62 -6.56 -1.16 -14.80
N VAL A 63 -7.17 -0.52 -13.81
CA VAL A 63 -8.43 -0.95 -13.20
C VAL A 63 -9.41 0.22 -13.18
N PRO A 64 -10.73 -0.03 -13.37
CA PRO A 64 -11.73 1.01 -13.23
C PRO A 64 -11.72 1.58 -11.81
N TYR A 65 -11.82 2.92 -11.67
CA TYR A 65 -11.73 3.56 -10.36
C TYR A 65 -12.84 3.11 -9.40
N HIS A 66 -14.05 2.89 -9.91
CA HIS A 66 -15.20 2.47 -9.12
C HIS A 66 -15.12 1.02 -8.62
N ALA A 67 -14.18 0.24 -9.14
CA ALA A 67 -13.94 -1.15 -8.72
C ALA A 67 -12.61 -1.33 -7.95
N VAL A 68 -11.92 -0.23 -7.66
CA VAL A 68 -10.55 -0.24 -7.12
C VAL A 68 -10.42 -1.01 -5.81
N ASP A 69 -11.42 -0.93 -4.92
CA ASP A 69 -11.39 -1.52 -3.58
C ASP A 69 -11.17 -3.03 -3.62
N GLY A 70 -11.85 -3.73 -4.53
CA GLY A 70 -11.66 -5.17 -4.71
C GLY A 70 -10.26 -5.56 -5.21
N TYR A 71 -9.60 -4.69 -5.96
CA TYR A 71 -8.21 -4.89 -6.40
C TYR A 71 -7.22 -4.54 -5.31
N LEU A 72 -7.45 -3.46 -4.54
CA LEU A 72 -6.66 -3.10 -3.37
C LEU A 72 -6.68 -4.22 -2.34
N ALA A 73 -7.85 -4.74 -2.01
CA ALA A 73 -8.01 -5.85 -1.07
C ALA A 73 -7.13 -7.07 -1.46
N LYS A 74 -7.12 -7.43 -2.75
CA LYS A 74 -6.33 -8.57 -3.23
C LYS A 74 -4.82 -8.33 -3.15
N LEU A 75 -4.35 -7.12 -3.47
CA LEU A 75 -2.93 -6.77 -3.40
C LEU A 75 -2.45 -6.70 -1.94
N VAL A 76 -3.23 -6.05 -1.10
CA VAL A 76 -2.90 -5.87 0.31
C VAL A 76 -2.91 -7.21 1.06
N ALA A 77 -3.86 -8.11 0.75
CA ALA A 77 -3.87 -9.47 1.29
C ALA A 77 -2.62 -10.29 0.92
N LYS A 78 -1.92 -9.91 -0.15
CA LYS A 78 -0.64 -10.49 -0.56
C LYS A 78 0.58 -9.74 0.01
N GLY A 79 0.37 -8.78 0.90
CA GLY A 79 1.41 -7.99 1.56
C GLY A 79 1.91 -6.78 0.78
N TYR A 80 1.30 -6.43 -0.35
CA TYR A 80 1.67 -5.23 -1.09
C TYR A 80 1.12 -3.97 -0.41
N ARG A 81 1.88 -2.88 -0.55
CA ARG A 81 1.46 -1.53 -0.17
C ARG A 81 1.11 -0.77 -1.45
N VAL A 82 0.05 0.01 -1.42
CA VAL A 82 -0.45 0.72 -2.61
C VAL A 82 -0.59 2.20 -2.32
N ALA A 83 0.09 3.04 -3.10
CA ALA A 83 -0.07 4.49 -3.07
C ALA A 83 -1.12 4.91 -4.10
N ILE A 84 -2.15 5.61 -3.65
CA ILE A 84 -3.24 6.12 -4.48
C ILE A 84 -2.94 7.58 -4.82
N ALA A 85 -2.70 7.86 -6.11
CA ALA A 85 -2.50 9.21 -6.62
C ALA A 85 -3.74 9.70 -7.35
N GLU A 86 -4.33 10.77 -6.82
CA GLU A 86 -5.52 11.42 -7.37
C GLU A 86 -5.19 12.67 -8.15
N GLN A 87 -6.07 13.02 -9.07
CA GLN A 87 -6.04 14.29 -9.80
C GLN A 87 -6.37 15.44 -8.86
N ILE A 88 -5.48 16.44 -8.81
CA ILE A 88 -5.64 17.62 -7.95
C ILE A 88 -5.84 18.85 -8.84
N GLY A 89 -6.80 19.70 -8.46
CA GLY A 89 -7.12 20.95 -9.16
C GLY A 89 -8.35 20.87 -10.07
N ASP A 90 -8.52 21.89 -10.89
CA ASP A 90 -9.67 21.99 -11.80
C ASP A 90 -9.53 20.99 -12.97
N PRO A 91 -10.48 20.06 -13.13
CA PRO A 91 -10.46 19.12 -14.27
C PRO A 91 -10.52 19.79 -15.64
N LYS A 92 -10.97 21.05 -15.70
CA LYS A 92 -11.08 21.86 -16.93
C LYS A 92 -9.84 22.71 -17.22
N ALA A 93 -8.85 22.71 -16.32
CA ALA A 93 -7.61 23.45 -16.53
C ALA A 93 -6.88 22.93 -17.77
N LYS A 94 -6.35 23.86 -18.59
CA LYS A 94 -5.52 23.49 -19.74
C LYS A 94 -4.17 22.97 -19.28
N GLY A 95 -3.71 21.86 -19.88
CA GLY A 95 -2.39 21.29 -19.61
C GLY A 95 -2.44 19.94 -18.93
N LEU A 96 -1.28 19.51 -18.41
CA LEU A 96 -1.18 18.23 -17.67
C LEU A 96 -1.78 18.41 -16.29
N THR A 97 -2.84 17.65 -16.00
CA THR A 97 -3.45 17.63 -14.66
C THR A 97 -2.44 17.13 -13.64
N LYS A 98 -2.25 17.87 -12.57
CA LYS A 98 -1.40 17.48 -11.45
C LYS A 98 -2.00 16.31 -10.67
N ARG A 99 -1.14 15.42 -10.20
CA ARG A 99 -1.53 14.31 -9.32
C ARG A 99 -0.67 14.28 -8.10
N GLU A 100 -1.28 13.91 -6.98
CA GLU A 100 -0.59 13.75 -5.71
C GLU A 100 -1.07 12.48 -5.01
N VAL A 101 -0.20 11.85 -4.22
CA VAL A 101 -0.60 10.73 -3.39
C VAL A 101 -1.47 11.24 -2.25
N VAL A 102 -2.70 10.77 -2.21
CA VAL A 102 -3.68 11.14 -1.17
C VAL A 102 -3.81 10.08 -0.07
N LYS A 103 -3.42 8.84 -0.37
CA LYS A 103 -3.55 7.71 0.56
C LYS A 103 -2.51 6.66 0.23
N VAL A 104 -1.96 6.01 1.26
CA VAL A 104 -1.22 4.76 1.14
C VAL A 104 -2.00 3.68 1.87
N VAL A 105 -2.37 2.63 1.14
CA VAL A 105 -3.11 1.48 1.68
C VAL A 105 -2.12 0.37 1.98
N THR A 106 -2.17 -0.14 3.21
CA THR A 106 -1.28 -1.19 3.71
C THR A 106 -2.09 -2.30 4.39
N PRO A 107 -1.51 -3.47 4.68
CA PRO A 107 -2.23 -4.56 5.36
C PRO A 107 -2.92 -4.17 6.67
N GLY A 108 -2.28 -3.31 7.48
CA GLY A 108 -2.82 -2.86 8.76
C GLY A 108 -3.72 -1.62 8.68
N THR A 109 -3.78 -0.94 7.51
CA THR A 109 -4.54 0.30 7.34
C THR A 109 -5.69 0.20 6.34
N ILE A 110 -5.97 -0.99 5.81
CA ILE A 110 -7.07 -1.21 4.88
C ILE A 110 -8.41 -1.18 5.64
N LEU A 111 -9.37 -0.41 5.11
CA LEU A 111 -10.71 -0.25 5.69
C LEU A 111 -11.81 -0.71 4.73
N GLU A 112 -11.46 -1.09 3.51
CA GLU A 112 -12.39 -1.45 2.45
C GLU A 112 -13.13 -2.75 2.80
N GLU A 113 -14.47 -2.72 2.66
CA GLU A 113 -15.33 -3.89 2.84
C GLU A 113 -14.87 -5.03 1.90
N GLY A 114 -14.78 -6.24 2.43
CA GLY A 114 -14.29 -7.40 1.68
C GLY A 114 -12.78 -7.64 1.76
N ALA A 115 -11.99 -6.67 2.23
CA ALA A 115 -10.58 -6.88 2.59
C ALA A 115 -10.43 -7.32 4.05
N LEU A 116 -11.33 -6.84 4.91
CA LEU A 116 -11.37 -7.22 6.32
C LEU A 116 -12.03 -8.59 6.47
N LYS A 117 -11.40 -9.48 7.21
CA LYS A 117 -11.99 -10.76 7.56
C LYS A 117 -13.03 -10.54 8.66
N ALA A 118 -14.24 -11.04 8.45
CA ALA A 118 -15.29 -10.97 9.48
C ALA A 118 -14.80 -11.61 10.79
N ALA A 119 -15.04 -10.92 11.91
CA ALA A 119 -14.66 -11.33 13.26
C ALA A 119 -13.15 -11.48 13.55
N GLN A 120 -12.30 -10.80 12.80
CA GLN A 120 -10.87 -10.69 13.10
C GLN A 120 -10.45 -9.21 13.13
N ASN A 121 -9.68 -8.85 14.14
CA ASN A 121 -9.11 -7.50 14.22
C ASN A 121 -8.01 -7.33 13.17
N ASN A 122 -7.92 -6.12 12.61
CA ASN A 122 -6.91 -5.75 11.62
C ASN A 122 -5.91 -4.76 12.24
N TYR A 123 -5.06 -5.28 13.13
CA TYR A 123 -4.11 -4.43 13.85
C TYR A 123 -2.94 -3.97 12.98
N ILE A 124 -2.60 -2.69 13.11
CA ILE A 124 -1.24 -2.20 12.87
C ILE A 124 -0.53 -2.10 14.21
N ALA A 125 0.67 -2.63 14.30
CA ALA A 125 1.42 -2.66 15.55
C ALA A 125 2.79 -2.00 15.42
N LEU A 126 3.32 -1.56 16.56
CA LEU A 126 4.62 -0.95 16.70
C LEU A 126 5.43 -1.72 17.75
N ILE A 127 6.66 -2.07 17.41
CA ILE A 127 7.66 -2.56 18.36
C ILE A 127 8.69 -1.45 18.58
N TYR A 128 8.97 -1.17 19.84
CA TYR A 128 9.95 -0.18 20.26
C TYR A 128 10.80 -0.72 21.42
N GLU A 129 12.10 -0.51 21.36
CA GLU A 129 13.02 -0.85 22.46
C GLU A 129 13.45 0.41 23.17
N GLN A 130 13.30 0.43 24.50
CA GLN A 130 13.82 1.49 25.38
C GLN A 130 14.32 0.89 26.69
N ASP A 131 15.54 1.27 27.10
CA ASP A 131 16.15 0.88 28.38
C ASP A 131 16.16 -0.65 28.63
N LYS A 132 16.36 -1.45 27.57
CA LYS A 132 16.29 -2.92 27.54
C LYS A 132 14.90 -3.49 27.81
N GLU A 133 13.88 -2.70 27.71
CA GLU A 133 12.49 -3.12 27.70
C GLU A 133 11.96 -3.10 26.27
N LEU A 134 11.21 -4.13 25.88
CA LEU A 134 10.53 -4.18 24.61
C LEU A 134 9.08 -3.77 24.81
N VAL A 135 8.60 -2.86 24.01
CA VAL A 135 7.21 -2.40 24.01
C VAL A 135 6.55 -2.83 22.70
N LEU A 136 5.41 -3.48 22.80
CA LEU A 136 4.52 -3.75 21.70
C LEU A 136 3.25 -2.93 21.91
N ALA A 137 2.87 -2.12 20.95
CA ALA A 137 1.59 -1.42 20.95
C ALA A 137 0.90 -1.61 19.59
N GLY A 138 -0.41 -1.69 19.59
CA GLY A 138 -1.18 -1.86 18.36
C GLY A 138 -2.53 -1.22 18.41
N ALA A 139 -3.08 -0.93 17.23
CA ALA A 139 -4.41 -0.38 17.05
C ALA A 139 -5.10 -1.02 15.85
N ASP A 140 -6.37 -1.30 15.98
CA ASP A 140 -7.26 -1.61 14.86
C ASP A 140 -7.98 -0.33 14.46
N ILE A 141 -7.64 0.18 13.27
CA ILE A 141 -8.17 1.45 12.76
C ILE A 141 -9.68 1.34 12.45
N SER A 142 -10.16 0.13 12.15
CA SER A 142 -11.56 -0.10 11.80
C SER A 142 -12.50 -0.07 13.02
N THR A 143 -12.00 -0.53 14.17
CA THR A 143 -12.78 -0.64 15.41
C THR A 143 -12.41 0.41 16.46
N GLY A 144 -11.21 0.99 16.36
CA GLY A 144 -10.62 1.86 17.37
C GLY A 144 -10.06 1.10 18.58
N GLU A 145 -10.04 -0.23 18.55
CA GLU A 145 -9.46 -1.04 19.61
C GLU A 145 -7.94 -0.87 19.64
N CYS A 146 -7.38 -0.68 20.84
CA CYS A 146 -5.95 -0.52 21.05
C CYS A 146 -5.46 -1.48 22.15
N PHE A 147 -4.23 -1.92 22.02
CA PHE A 147 -3.54 -2.70 23.06
C PHE A 147 -2.09 -2.25 23.22
N TYR A 148 -1.50 -2.58 24.35
CA TYR A 148 -0.06 -2.49 24.54
C TYR A 148 0.44 -3.54 25.52
N GLY A 149 1.73 -3.87 25.42
CA GLY A 149 2.44 -4.77 26.33
C GLY A 149 3.88 -4.31 26.54
N ILE A 150 4.40 -4.50 27.73
CA ILE A 150 5.81 -4.21 28.08
C ILE A 150 6.45 -5.51 28.51
N TYR A 151 7.55 -5.88 27.84
CA TYR A 151 8.27 -7.13 28.03
C TYR A 151 9.65 -6.82 28.63
N LYS A 152 9.94 -7.40 29.82
CA LYS A 152 11.13 -7.12 30.65
C LYS A 152 11.88 -8.40 30.98
N GLY A 153 13.19 -8.25 31.23
CA GLY A 153 14.02 -9.36 31.66
C GLY A 153 14.69 -10.14 30.54
N SER A 154 15.39 -11.21 30.89
CA SER A 154 16.20 -11.99 29.93
C SER A 154 15.41 -12.65 28.84
N ASP A 155 14.15 -12.97 29.09
CA ASP A 155 13.28 -13.74 28.20
C ASP A 155 12.31 -12.83 27.42
N SER A 156 12.45 -11.50 27.55
CA SER A 156 11.54 -10.50 26.96
C SER A 156 11.35 -10.69 25.47
N LEU A 157 12.41 -10.97 24.73
CA LEU A 157 12.35 -11.20 23.29
C LEU A 157 11.56 -12.47 22.94
N GLN A 158 11.76 -13.56 23.67
CA GLN A 158 11.02 -14.81 23.43
C GLN A 158 9.53 -14.60 23.70
N VAL A 159 9.19 -13.97 24.82
CA VAL A 159 7.79 -13.70 25.18
C VAL A 159 7.12 -12.77 24.14
N LEU A 160 7.85 -11.75 23.66
CA LEU A 160 7.35 -10.89 22.58
C LEU A 160 7.11 -11.71 21.30
N CYS A 161 8.04 -12.58 20.90
CA CYS A 161 7.87 -13.42 19.71
C CYS A 161 6.64 -14.33 19.83
N ASP A 162 6.42 -14.95 20.98
CA ASP A 162 5.25 -15.79 21.23
C ASP A 162 3.95 -14.98 21.12
N GLU A 163 3.95 -13.74 21.63
CA GLU A 163 2.80 -12.85 21.52
C GLU A 163 2.54 -12.39 20.08
N LEU A 164 3.57 -12.04 19.32
CA LEU A 164 3.44 -11.72 17.90
C LEU A 164 2.85 -12.89 17.10
N TYR A 165 3.30 -14.10 17.39
CA TYR A 165 2.74 -15.31 16.79
C TYR A 165 1.27 -15.51 17.14
N ARG A 166 0.89 -15.28 18.40
CA ARG A 166 -0.50 -15.39 18.88
C ARG A 166 -1.43 -14.37 18.23
N LEU A 167 -0.96 -13.12 18.07
CA LEU A 167 -1.76 -12.01 17.52
C LEU A 167 -1.89 -12.06 16.00
N MET A 168 -0.97 -12.74 15.29
CA MET A 168 -0.96 -12.84 13.83
C MET A 168 -1.14 -11.47 13.14
N LEU A 169 -0.36 -10.49 13.59
CA LEU A 169 -0.47 -9.10 13.15
C LEU A 169 -0.20 -8.95 11.65
N PRO A 170 -1.09 -8.30 10.88
CA PRO A 170 -0.91 -8.12 9.44
C PRO A 170 0.18 -7.11 9.09
N GLU A 171 0.46 -6.16 9.99
CA GLU A 171 1.52 -5.16 9.79
C GLU A 171 2.20 -4.81 11.12
N ILE A 172 3.54 -4.79 11.10
CA ILE A 172 4.37 -4.45 12.25
C ILE A 172 5.37 -3.37 11.81
N LEU A 173 5.41 -2.29 12.54
CA LEU A 173 6.41 -1.24 12.45
C LEU A 173 7.47 -1.47 13.54
N ILE A 174 8.75 -1.37 13.18
CA ILE A 174 9.86 -1.49 14.15
C ILE A 174 10.56 -0.15 14.20
N LEU A 175 10.54 0.47 15.37
CA LEU A 175 11.37 1.63 15.67
C LEU A 175 12.68 1.13 16.30
N GLY A 176 13.76 1.19 15.51
CA GLY A 176 15.12 1.00 15.98
C GLY A 176 15.81 2.35 16.19
N GLN A 177 16.76 2.41 17.12
CA GLN A 177 17.73 3.51 17.16
C GLN A 177 18.77 3.33 16.08
#